data_9f0a2b8d72013f0f6b7ec35d8f3698dc
#
_entry.id   9f0a2b8d72013f0f6b7ec35d8f3698dc
#
_cell.length_a   1.000
_cell.length_b   1.000
_cell.length_c   1.000
_cell.angle_alpha   90.00
_cell.angle_beta   90.00
_cell.angle_gamma   90.00
#
_symmetry.space_group_name_H-M   'P 1'
#
loop_
_entity.id
_entity.type
_entity.pdbx_description
1 polymer ?
#
loop_
_entity_poly.entity_id
_entity_poly.type
_entity_poly.pdbx_seq_one_letter_code
_entity_poly.pdbx_strand_id
1 'polypeptide(L)'
;LVGSEMCIRDRFLDVTGRNDWSSTLAPGNNSYFYPSVSGSVILSDLLHIDTPMVNFLKVRASWANVGNDTSPYQLLNYYNNSSFTGGFNMPTNKANYNLKPENVESWEFGVEGRFFDSRLTFDVAFYNATTTNQIISVPVDITTGVYNTIVNAGEINNRGWEVSARIQPVRNKNIRWDM
;
A
#
# COMPACT_ATOMS: atom_id res chain seq x y z
N LEU A 1 3.07 -17.66 -3.42
CA LEU A 1 2.01 -17.10 -2.57
C LEU A 1 1.59 -18.16 -1.58
N VAL A 2 1.70 -17.89 -0.29
CA VAL A 2 1.20 -18.75 0.78
C VAL A 2 0.27 -17.89 1.62
N GLY A 3 -0.96 -18.33 1.77
CA GLY A 3 -1.97 -17.64 2.58
C GLY A 3 -2.77 -18.64 3.38
N SER A 4 -3.28 -18.22 4.52
CA SER A 4 -4.21 -18.98 5.35
C SER A 4 -5.36 -18.06 5.74
N GLU A 5 -6.58 -18.49 5.45
CA GLU A 5 -7.82 -17.79 5.82
C GLU A 5 -8.52 -18.61 6.90
N MET A 6 -8.98 -17.94 7.94
CA MET A 6 -9.84 -18.51 8.97
C MET A 6 -11.11 -17.67 9.07
N CYS A 7 -12.24 -18.27 8.70
CA CYS A 7 -13.56 -17.68 8.86
C CYS A 7 -14.34 -18.42 9.93
N ILE A 8 -14.68 -17.72 11.01
CA ILE A 8 -15.62 -18.19 12.01
C ILE A 8 -16.78 -17.20 11.97
N ARG A 9 -17.94 -17.60 11.51
CA ARG A 9 -19.22 -16.87 11.37
C ARG A 9 -19.18 -15.33 11.50
N ASP A 10 -18.56 -14.82 12.58
CA ASP A 10 -18.52 -13.39 12.94
C ASP A 10 -17.11 -12.81 12.95
N ARG A 11 -16.11 -13.62 12.60
CA ARG A 11 -14.69 -13.26 12.64
C ARG A 11 -14.00 -13.75 11.38
N PHE A 12 -13.16 -12.91 10.85
CA PHE A 12 -12.32 -13.22 9.71
C PHE A 12 -10.88 -12.87 10.05
N LEU A 13 -9.97 -13.78 9.76
CA LEU A 13 -8.54 -13.57 9.85
C LEU A 13 -7.89 -14.08 8.57
N ASP A 14 -7.13 -13.22 7.93
CA ASP A 14 -6.33 -13.55 6.76
C ASP A 14 -4.86 -13.25 7.04
N VAL A 15 -4.01 -14.22 6.76
CA VAL A 15 -2.56 -14.10 6.88
C VAL A 15 -1.96 -14.53 5.56
N THR A 16 -1.24 -13.63 4.91
CA THR A 16 -0.59 -13.92 3.63
C THR A 16 0.91 -13.67 3.69
N GLY A 17 1.63 -14.39 2.86
CA GLY A 17 3.04 -14.19 2.64
C GLY A 17 3.39 -14.47 1.19
N ARG A 18 4.16 -13.58 0.58
CA ARG A 18 4.65 -13.73 -0.78
C ARG A 18 6.13 -13.39 -0.81
N ASN A 19 6.91 -14.17 -1.55
CA ASN A 19 8.28 -13.81 -1.85
C ASN A 19 8.43 -13.57 -3.36
N ASP A 20 8.97 -12.42 -3.71
CA ASP A 20 9.21 -12.04 -5.10
C ASP A 20 10.71 -11.93 -5.36
N TRP A 21 11.09 -12.22 -6.60
CA TRP A 21 12.44 -12.04 -7.11
C TRP A 21 12.39 -11.10 -8.31
N SER A 22 13.12 -10.00 -8.21
CA SER A 22 13.20 -9.03 -9.30
C SER A 22 14.51 -9.15 -10.07
N SER A 23 14.41 -9.13 -11.38
CA SER A 23 15.60 -9.07 -12.27
C SER A 23 16.18 -7.66 -12.40
N THR A 24 15.48 -6.65 -11.89
CA THR A 24 15.92 -5.24 -11.94
C THR A 24 16.89 -4.87 -10.82
N LEU A 25 17.04 -5.75 -9.82
CA LEU A 25 17.89 -5.57 -8.66
C LEU A 25 19.08 -6.55 -8.70
N ALA A 26 20.18 -6.16 -8.06
CA ALA A 26 21.38 -6.99 -8.00
C ALA A 26 21.17 -8.26 -7.15
N PRO A 27 21.88 -9.36 -7.44
CA PRO A 27 21.92 -10.53 -6.59
C PRO A 27 22.23 -10.15 -5.14
N GLY A 28 21.42 -10.63 -4.20
CA GLY A 28 21.51 -10.27 -2.79
C GLY A 28 20.47 -9.21 -2.33
N ASN A 29 19.99 -8.37 -3.25
CA ASN A 29 18.93 -7.41 -2.99
C ASN A 29 17.67 -7.68 -3.84
N ASN A 30 17.69 -8.72 -4.64
CA ASN A 30 16.65 -9.01 -5.63
C ASN A 30 15.50 -9.88 -5.10
N SER A 31 15.56 -10.34 -3.87
CA SER A 31 14.51 -11.14 -3.24
C SER A 31 13.95 -10.40 -2.04
N TYR A 32 12.65 -10.30 -1.98
CA TYR A 32 11.97 -9.63 -0.87
C TYR A 32 10.66 -10.34 -0.52
N PHE A 33 10.39 -10.37 0.78
CA PHE A 33 9.24 -11.05 1.36
C PHE A 33 8.18 -10.04 1.79
N TYR A 34 6.92 -10.31 1.41
CA TYR A 34 5.75 -9.48 1.68
C TYR A 34 4.79 -10.18 2.64
N PRO A 35 4.87 -9.96 3.93
CA PRO A 35 3.86 -10.42 4.86
C PRO A 35 2.67 -9.47 4.89
N SER A 36 1.47 -10.00 5.08
CA SER A 36 0.31 -9.22 5.47
C SER A 36 -0.57 -9.99 6.44
N VAL A 37 -1.24 -9.25 7.31
CA VAL A 37 -2.22 -9.77 8.25
C VAL A 37 -3.42 -8.83 8.24
N SER A 38 -4.61 -9.39 8.03
CA SER A 38 -5.85 -8.64 8.15
C SER A 38 -6.86 -9.41 8.99
N GLY A 39 -7.63 -8.66 9.76
CA GLY A 39 -8.68 -9.24 10.58
C GLY A 39 -9.91 -8.35 10.64
N SER A 40 -11.07 -8.97 10.75
CA SER A 40 -12.31 -8.25 11.03
C SER A 40 -13.21 -9.04 11.95
N VAL A 41 -13.98 -8.31 12.75
CA VAL A 41 -14.91 -8.88 13.73
C VAL A 41 -16.22 -8.11 13.65
N ILE A 42 -17.33 -8.85 13.57
CA ILE A 42 -18.67 -8.30 13.67
C ILE A 42 -19.02 -8.20 15.16
N LEU A 43 -18.88 -7.00 15.71
CA LEU A 43 -19.10 -6.78 17.15
C LEU A 43 -20.57 -6.93 17.54
N SER A 44 -21.53 -6.58 16.65
CA SER A 44 -22.96 -6.76 16.91
C SER A 44 -23.29 -8.20 17.26
N ASP A 45 -22.71 -9.15 16.51
CA ASP A 45 -22.98 -10.57 16.69
C ASP A 45 -22.18 -11.14 17.86
N LEU A 46 -20.92 -10.70 18.02
CA LEU A 46 -20.06 -11.14 19.11
C LEU A 46 -20.58 -10.74 20.50
N LEU A 47 -21.11 -9.52 20.60
CA LEU A 47 -21.63 -8.96 21.86
C LEU A 47 -23.14 -9.19 22.05
N HIS A 48 -23.79 -9.92 21.11
CA HIS A 48 -25.23 -10.17 21.11
C HIS A 48 -26.05 -8.88 21.30
N ILE A 49 -25.71 -7.86 20.49
CA ILE A 49 -26.39 -6.56 20.56
C ILE A 49 -27.69 -6.65 19.77
N ASP A 50 -28.75 -7.14 20.41
CA ASP A 50 -30.10 -7.23 19.85
C ASP A 50 -30.90 -5.94 20.14
N THR A 51 -30.39 -4.81 19.65
CA THR A 51 -31.11 -3.54 19.79
C THR A 51 -31.60 -3.04 18.42
N PRO A 52 -32.87 -2.52 18.34
CA PRO A 52 -33.37 -2.00 17.07
C PRO A 52 -32.60 -0.78 16.56
N MET A 53 -31.72 -0.21 17.40
CA MET A 53 -30.89 0.93 17.04
C MET A 53 -29.60 0.53 16.32
N VAL A 54 -29.00 -0.62 16.66
CA VAL A 54 -27.71 -1.08 16.10
C VAL A 54 -27.97 -2.38 15.35
N ASN A 55 -27.99 -2.31 14.03
CA ASN A 55 -28.23 -3.49 13.19
C ASN A 55 -26.94 -4.22 12.84
N PHE A 56 -25.82 -3.48 12.77
CA PHE A 56 -24.55 -4.05 12.39
C PHE A 56 -23.42 -3.14 12.88
N LEU A 57 -22.41 -3.73 13.47
CA LEU A 57 -21.17 -3.05 13.85
C LEU A 57 -19.99 -3.98 13.59
N LYS A 58 -19.10 -3.56 12.69
CA LYS A 58 -17.92 -4.31 12.31
C LYS A 58 -16.66 -3.47 12.52
N VAL A 59 -15.62 -4.08 13.08
CA VAL A 59 -14.27 -3.51 13.15
C VAL A 59 -13.36 -4.31 12.25
N ARG A 60 -12.42 -3.61 11.61
CA ARG A 60 -11.37 -4.20 10.80
C ARG A 60 -10.02 -3.59 11.15
N ALA A 61 -8.99 -4.41 11.08
CA ALA A 61 -7.61 -3.98 11.20
C ALA A 61 -6.76 -4.74 10.18
N SER A 62 -5.84 -4.07 9.56
CA SER A 62 -4.88 -4.68 8.65
C SER A 62 -3.49 -4.11 8.82
N TRP A 63 -2.51 -4.94 8.55
CA TRP A 63 -1.12 -4.58 8.43
C TRP A 63 -0.53 -5.29 7.22
N ALA A 64 0.24 -4.58 6.44
CA ALA A 64 0.95 -5.12 5.30
C ALA A 64 2.32 -4.47 5.15
N ASN A 65 3.27 -5.29 4.71
CA ASN A 65 4.57 -4.81 4.26
C ASN A 65 4.74 -5.21 2.81
N VAL A 66 4.95 -4.23 1.93
CA VAL A 66 5.04 -4.42 0.48
C VAL A 66 6.30 -3.74 -0.04
N GLY A 67 7.08 -4.44 -0.85
CA GLY A 67 8.23 -3.84 -1.54
C GLY A 67 7.86 -3.45 -2.97
N ASN A 68 8.61 -2.52 -3.51
CA ASN A 68 8.54 -2.11 -4.89
C ASN A 68 9.95 -2.09 -5.47
N ASP A 69 10.13 -2.59 -6.69
CA ASP A 69 11.42 -2.62 -7.37
C ASP A 69 11.66 -1.36 -8.20
N THR A 70 12.82 -1.32 -8.85
CA THR A 70 13.20 -0.20 -9.71
C THR A 70 12.91 -0.50 -11.18
N SER A 71 12.96 0.54 -12.01
CA SER A 71 12.94 0.39 -13.46
C SER A 71 14.17 -0.41 -13.95
N PRO A 72 14.07 -1.11 -15.08
CA PRO A 72 15.21 -1.80 -15.68
C PRO A 72 16.40 -0.88 -15.95
N TYR A 73 17.59 -1.44 -15.98
CA TYR A 73 18.85 -0.77 -16.35
C TYR A 73 19.33 0.32 -15.39
N GLN A 74 18.89 0.31 -14.12
CA GLN A 74 19.33 1.28 -13.11
C GLN A 74 20.61 0.85 -12.36
N LEU A 75 21.04 -0.40 -12.52
CA LEU A 75 22.19 -0.97 -11.79
C LEU A 75 23.53 -0.66 -12.42
N LEU A 76 23.59 -0.50 -13.74
CA LEU A 76 24.81 -0.32 -14.49
C LEU A 76 24.73 0.88 -15.42
N ASN A 77 25.84 1.54 -15.65
CA ASN A 77 25.93 2.60 -16.64
C ASN A 77 26.07 2.02 -18.03
N TYR A 78 25.23 2.49 -18.95
CA TYR A 78 25.27 2.13 -20.35
C TYR A 78 25.60 3.38 -21.17
N TYR A 79 26.52 3.23 -22.12
CA TYR A 79 26.82 4.27 -23.09
C TYR A 79 25.80 4.22 -24.23
N ASN A 80 25.24 5.37 -24.58
CA ASN A 80 24.35 5.49 -25.71
C ASN A 80 25.13 5.91 -26.98
N ASN A 81 24.66 5.50 -28.14
CA ASN A 81 25.24 5.94 -29.40
C ASN A 81 25.13 7.47 -29.53
N SER A 82 26.21 8.10 -29.93
CA SER A 82 26.25 9.52 -30.26
C SER A 82 25.72 9.75 -31.68
N SER A 83 25.39 11.01 -31.98
CA SER A 83 25.09 11.45 -33.36
C SER A 83 26.28 11.33 -34.29
N PHE A 84 27.51 11.20 -33.78
CA PHE A 84 28.71 10.95 -34.57
C PHE A 84 28.89 9.45 -34.79
N THR A 85 29.21 9.07 -36.02
CA THR A 85 29.51 7.67 -36.38
C THR A 85 30.66 7.14 -35.54
N GLY A 86 30.40 6.06 -34.79
CA GLY A 86 31.37 5.46 -33.87
C GLY A 86 31.58 6.18 -32.52
N GLY A 87 30.82 7.24 -32.27
CA GLY A 87 30.84 7.95 -30.99
C GLY A 87 29.86 7.40 -29.98
N PHE A 88 30.17 7.58 -28.67
CA PHE A 88 29.31 7.22 -27.55
C PHE A 88 29.11 8.42 -26.63
N ASN A 89 27.93 8.57 -26.12
CA ASN A 89 27.59 9.54 -25.07
C ASN A 89 27.73 8.91 -23.70
N MET A 90 28.35 9.63 -22.78
CA MET A 90 28.34 9.24 -21.37
C MET A 90 26.92 9.30 -20.78
N PRO A 91 26.57 8.39 -19.90
CA PRO A 91 25.29 8.47 -19.18
C PRO A 91 25.26 9.74 -18.31
N THR A 92 24.11 10.38 -18.27
CA THR A 92 23.87 11.57 -17.44
C THR A 92 23.64 11.22 -15.98
N ASN A 93 23.20 10.00 -15.73
CA ASN A 93 22.91 9.48 -14.39
C ASN A 93 23.95 8.42 -14.03
N LYS A 94 24.47 8.49 -12.80
CA LYS A 94 25.28 7.43 -12.23
C LYS A 94 24.37 6.33 -11.70
N ALA A 95 24.49 5.15 -12.28
CA ALA A 95 23.79 3.96 -11.81
C ALA A 95 24.33 3.50 -10.45
N ASN A 96 23.52 2.74 -9.72
CA ASN A 96 23.89 2.20 -8.43
C ASN A 96 23.60 0.70 -8.37
N TYR A 97 24.66 -0.09 -8.32
CA TYR A 97 24.55 -1.54 -8.26
C TYR A 97 23.94 -2.05 -6.94
N ASN A 98 24.06 -1.28 -5.86
CA ASN A 98 23.61 -1.66 -4.53
C ASN A 98 22.19 -1.20 -4.21
N LEU A 99 21.38 -0.90 -5.23
CA LEU A 99 19.97 -0.53 -5.02
C LEU A 99 19.24 -1.65 -4.28
N LYS A 100 18.44 -1.23 -3.31
CA LYS A 100 17.50 -2.06 -2.55
C LYS A 100 16.09 -1.77 -3.02
N PRO A 101 15.14 -2.70 -2.86
CA PRO A 101 13.74 -2.42 -3.10
C PRO A 101 13.23 -1.33 -2.14
N GLU A 102 12.30 -0.54 -2.60
CA GLU A 102 11.51 0.33 -1.72
C GLU A 102 10.65 -0.54 -0.82
N ASN A 103 10.38 -0.10 0.39
CA ASN A 103 9.55 -0.80 1.33
C ASN A 103 8.42 0.10 1.82
N VAL A 104 7.18 -0.39 1.70
CA VAL A 104 5.97 0.27 2.17
C VAL A 104 5.37 -0.55 3.29
N GLU A 105 5.38 -0.01 4.49
CA GLU A 105 4.69 -0.57 5.64
C GLU A 105 3.39 0.22 5.86
N SER A 106 2.26 -0.49 5.92
CA SER A 106 0.95 0.12 6.07
C SER A 106 0.14 -0.50 7.19
N TRP A 107 -0.60 0.35 7.90
CA TRP A 107 -1.57 0.00 8.92
C TRP A 107 -2.91 0.65 8.58
N GLU A 108 -3.97 -0.10 8.71
CA GLU A 108 -5.32 0.40 8.54
C GLU A 108 -6.22 -0.10 9.67
N PHE A 109 -7.04 0.79 10.21
CA PHE A 109 -8.09 0.48 11.18
C PHE A 109 -9.40 1.08 10.67
N GLY A 110 -10.45 0.26 10.62
CA GLY A 110 -11.74 0.70 10.13
C GLY A 110 -12.88 0.23 11.03
N VAL A 111 -13.93 1.04 11.06
CA VAL A 111 -15.19 0.75 11.76
C VAL A 111 -16.36 1.02 10.81
N GLU A 112 -17.16 -0.01 10.57
CA GLU A 112 -18.40 0.07 9.80
C GLU A 112 -19.59 -0.11 10.74
N GLY A 113 -20.57 0.77 10.65
CA GLY A 113 -21.79 0.70 11.43
C GLY A 113 -23.05 0.92 10.61
N ARG A 114 -24.12 0.19 10.94
CA ARG A 114 -25.47 0.36 10.38
C ARG A 114 -26.48 0.47 11.50
N PHE A 115 -27.26 1.54 11.45
CA PHE A 115 -28.20 1.92 12.50
C PHE A 115 -29.58 2.18 11.93
N PHE A 116 -30.60 2.05 12.80
CA PHE A 116 -32.00 2.37 12.50
C PHE A 116 -32.52 1.64 11.26
N ASP A 117 -32.50 0.31 11.27
CA ASP A 117 -32.86 -0.53 10.11
C ASP A 117 -32.04 -0.19 8.85
N SER A 118 -30.76 0.06 9.03
CA SER A 118 -29.83 0.44 7.96
C SER A 118 -30.17 1.78 7.27
N ARG A 119 -30.90 2.66 7.95
CA ARG A 119 -31.18 4.04 7.46
C ARG A 119 -29.94 4.92 7.58
N LEU A 120 -29.09 4.66 8.56
CA LEU A 120 -27.80 5.31 8.72
C LEU A 120 -26.72 4.24 8.60
N THR A 121 -25.86 4.39 7.63
CA THR A 121 -24.63 3.59 7.49
C THR A 121 -23.46 4.54 7.52
N PHE A 122 -22.43 4.20 8.28
CA PHE A 122 -21.14 4.90 8.24
C PHE A 122 -19.99 3.91 8.11
N ASP A 123 -18.95 4.34 7.49
CA ASP A 123 -17.65 3.68 7.45
C ASP A 123 -16.56 4.73 7.73
N VAL A 124 -15.75 4.47 8.72
CA VAL A 124 -14.64 5.34 9.11
C VAL A 124 -13.38 4.49 9.12
N ALA A 125 -12.38 4.89 8.37
CA ALA A 125 -11.08 4.24 8.35
C ALA A 125 -9.97 5.25 8.66
N PHE A 126 -8.97 4.79 9.39
CA PHE A 126 -7.70 5.45 9.59
C PHE A 126 -6.62 4.61 8.94
N TYR A 127 -5.77 5.24 8.16
CA TYR A 127 -4.61 4.59 7.56
C TYR A 127 -3.32 5.34 7.85
N ASN A 128 -2.23 4.61 7.90
CA ASN A 128 -0.88 5.13 7.95
C ASN A 128 0.02 4.23 7.10
N ALA A 129 0.65 4.79 6.09
CA ALA A 129 1.58 4.12 5.21
C ALA A 129 2.92 4.84 5.22
N THR A 130 3.99 4.12 5.51
CA THR A 130 5.35 4.64 5.53
C THR A 130 6.16 3.95 4.44
N THR A 131 6.65 4.73 3.49
CA THR A 131 7.56 4.26 2.44
C THR A 131 8.98 4.59 2.84
N THR A 132 9.84 3.58 2.90
CA THR A 132 11.26 3.71 3.22
C THR A 132 12.13 3.21 2.06
N ASN A 133 13.42 3.57 2.06
CA ASN A 133 14.37 3.22 0.99
C ASN A 133 13.91 3.68 -0.40
N GLN A 134 13.26 4.83 -0.50
CA GLN A 134 12.80 5.35 -1.78
C GLN A 134 13.95 5.44 -2.79
N ILE A 135 13.70 5.00 -4.03
CA ILE A 135 14.68 5.06 -5.10
C ILE A 135 14.55 6.41 -5.80
N ILE A 136 15.45 7.31 -5.49
CA ILE A 136 15.41 8.70 -5.99
C ILE A 136 16.68 9.05 -6.76
N SER A 137 16.51 9.95 -7.73
CA SER A 137 17.62 10.59 -8.45
C SER A 137 18.02 11.87 -7.75
N VAL A 138 19.24 11.94 -7.26
CA VAL A 138 19.78 13.09 -6.54
C VAL A 138 20.82 13.80 -7.39
N PRO A 139 20.75 15.13 -7.58
CA PRO A 139 21.76 15.88 -8.29
C PRO A 139 23.12 15.80 -7.57
N VAL A 140 24.17 15.70 -8.34
CA VAL A 140 25.56 15.69 -7.85
C VAL A 140 26.37 16.77 -8.56
N ASP A 141 27.53 17.11 -7.99
CA ASP A 141 28.42 18.07 -8.60
C ASP A 141 28.90 17.59 -9.98
N ILE A 142 28.81 18.45 -10.98
CA ILE A 142 29.17 18.12 -12.38
C ILE A 142 30.64 17.71 -12.54
N THR A 143 31.50 18.08 -11.62
CA THR A 143 32.90 17.64 -11.61
C THR A 143 33.04 16.11 -11.46
N THR A 144 32.00 15.41 -11.00
CA THR A 144 31.94 13.95 -10.96
C THR A 144 31.75 13.31 -12.34
N GLY A 145 31.48 14.08 -13.38
CA GLY A 145 31.22 13.63 -14.75
C GLY A 145 29.79 13.16 -15.01
N VAL A 146 28.90 13.27 -14.04
CA VAL A 146 27.45 12.95 -14.14
C VAL A 146 26.63 14.06 -13.50
N TYR A 147 25.35 14.16 -13.85
CA TYR A 147 24.46 15.18 -13.28
C TYR A 147 23.70 14.67 -12.07
N ASN A 148 23.37 13.38 -12.05
CA ASN A 148 22.60 12.77 -10.97
C ASN A 148 23.18 11.40 -10.60
N THR A 149 22.86 10.97 -9.39
CA THR A 149 23.07 9.60 -8.92
C THR A 149 21.77 9.02 -8.39
N ILE A 150 21.57 7.71 -8.59
CA ILE A 150 20.40 6.99 -8.11
C ILE A 150 20.76 6.35 -6.77
N VAL A 151 19.97 6.64 -5.74
CA VAL A 151 20.18 6.15 -4.38
C VAL A 151 18.88 5.75 -3.72
N ASN A 152 18.99 4.84 -2.75
CA ASN A 152 17.89 4.62 -1.81
C ASN A 152 18.02 5.67 -0.71
N ALA A 153 17.12 6.63 -0.71
CA ALA A 153 17.08 7.68 0.29
C ALA A 153 15.65 8.18 0.49
N GLY A 154 15.43 8.75 1.65
CA GLY A 154 14.14 9.33 1.99
C GLY A 154 13.16 8.35 2.63
N GLU A 155 12.25 8.95 3.33
CA GLU A 155 11.09 8.34 3.96
C GLU A 155 9.89 9.22 3.69
N ILE A 156 8.78 8.62 3.26
CA ILE A 156 7.50 9.32 3.10
C ILE A 156 6.49 8.64 4.00
N ASN A 157 5.86 9.43 4.86
CA ASN A 157 4.73 8.98 5.65
C ASN A 157 3.45 9.60 5.11
N ASN A 158 2.49 8.75 4.76
CA ASN A 158 1.15 9.13 4.33
C ASN A 158 0.13 8.57 5.32
N ARG A 159 -0.60 9.46 5.98
CA ARG A 159 -1.63 9.10 6.97
C ARG A 159 -2.88 9.93 6.76
N GLY A 160 -4.02 9.32 6.99
CA GLY A 160 -5.28 10.03 6.82
C GLY A 160 -6.46 9.30 7.41
N TRP A 161 -7.60 9.97 7.33
CA TRP A 161 -8.92 9.47 7.69
C TRP A 161 -9.78 9.43 6.45
N GLU A 162 -10.48 8.33 6.28
CA GLU A 162 -11.53 8.19 5.28
C GLU A 162 -12.86 8.04 6.02
N VAL A 163 -13.82 8.86 5.67
CA VAL A 163 -15.14 8.85 6.28
C VAL A 163 -16.19 8.80 5.19
N SER A 164 -17.03 7.79 5.20
CA SER A 164 -18.20 7.72 4.37
C SER A 164 -19.47 7.57 5.22
N ALA A 165 -20.52 8.28 4.85
CA ALA A 165 -21.80 8.18 5.50
C ALA A 165 -22.91 8.14 4.45
N ARG A 166 -23.88 7.25 4.66
CA ARG A 166 -25.10 7.16 3.86
C ARG A 166 -26.30 7.25 4.79
N ILE A 167 -27.22 8.14 4.45
CA ILE A 167 -28.44 8.36 5.22
C ILE A 167 -29.64 8.16 4.29
N GLN A 168 -30.65 7.43 4.78
CA GLN A 168 -31.93 7.25 4.10
C GLN A 168 -33.03 7.90 4.94
N PRO A 169 -33.26 9.21 4.81
CA PRO A 169 -34.25 9.92 5.64
C PRO A 169 -35.68 9.46 5.36
N VAL A 170 -35.98 9.13 4.11
CA VAL A 170 -37.31 8.67 3.69
C VAL A 170 -37.19 7.30 3.02
N ARG A 171 -37.86 6.31 3.64
CA ARG A 171 -37.99 4.95 3.11
C ARG A 171 -39.44 4.52 3.27
N ASN A 172 -40.21 4.69 2.21
CA ASN A 172 -41.61 4.30 2.15
C ASN A 172 -41.86 3.41 0.92
N LYS A 173 -43.03 2.77 0.82
CA LYS A 173 -43.39 1.90 -0.32
C LYS A 173 -43.24 2.60 -1.68
N ASN A 174 -43.45 3.91 -1.74
CA ASN A 174 -43.53 4.68 -2.98
C ASN A 174 -42.38 5.67 -3.16
N ILE A 175 -41.62 5.99 -2.12
CA ILE A 175 -40.56 6.98 -2.15
C ILE A 175 -39.35 6.45 -1.34
N ARG A 176 -38.21 6.49 -1.96
CA ARG A 176 -36.91 6.22 -1.32
C ARG A 176 -35.99 7.40 -1.62
N TRP A 177 -35.41 7.99 -0.58
CA TRP A 177 -34.46 9.08 -0.69
C TRP A 177 -33.13 8.67 0.00
N ASP A 178 -32.08 8.56 -0.78
CA ASP A 178 -30.71 8.23 -0.34
C ASP A 178 -29.83 9.50 -0.45
N MET A 179 -29.01 9.78 0.55
CA MET A 179 -28.01 10.85 0.58
C MET A 179 -26.65 10.27 0.92
#